data_81a6dd49def14475c47cbbaf3376a6ad
#
_entry.id   81a6dd49def14475c47cbbaf3376a6ad
#
_cell.length_a   1.000
_cell.length_b   1.000
_cell.length_c   1.000
_cell.angle_alpha   90.00
_cell.angle_beta   90.00
_cell.angle_gamma   90.00
#
_symmetry.space_group_name_H-M   'P 1'
#
loop_
_entity.id
_entity.type
_entity.pdbx_description
1 polymer ?
#
loop_
_entity_poly.entity_id
_entity_poly.type
_entity_poly.pdbx_seq_one_letter_code
_entity_poly.pdbx_strand_id
1 'polypeptide(L)'
;MNIVFCTLHVRRSTQAVSLAAGCLAAALPPGLCKSSVLVDCFSEQTDQHILDTIMASNPDIVAFPVYVWNRQRVIKLAKQLHLLNSRLYLIAGGPEATGDPSGLSSAAPWTALVHGEGEAALVGLVTALKSGLPEQPLPGVTLMLESGPLSGEEHCPHDLSRAPSPWLTGVLKPEFSGGVLWEVARGCAFSCDYCFEARGHAGVRGIEQQRLEAELELFSKAEVSQVWILDSTFNYPPERGIALLELLLDKAPHLHYHLEAKADFIDRHTASLLGELNCSVQLGLQSINDQVLKTIHRSLDLEVLAEKIHLLEAEGVIYGLDLIYGLPGDNYAGFRDSLDTVLSFSPNHVHIFPLSVLPGTRLAQQRDRYGIKAQPEPPYELISSTDWTIEEMELCRRLAAAVDLFYNTGRAVAFFPAILQSLQTRPSALFEDFFKWILQQQDINYDSLVISSNWATDDVYRMLQGYLCHQLQRTGQGHLVSVFLDMLCYHFHYAETLLGEELLPPPDETLLQKNLWETPWQSSTKYRMVPFAYEILDLLEMEDLQLEEIASLFRPVGSVALFMRRNNEVFCESLSEEMLRLLKLSNGSISPKDIFAGSLSQEIGEELVEFAISEGLLQPLTGGV
;
A
#
# COMPACT_ATOMS: atom_id res chain seq x y z
N MET A 1 -3.40 14.84 34.90
CA MET A 1 -4.39 14.40 33.87
C MET A 1 -3.69 13.40 32.98
N ASN A 2 -4.27 12.22 32.90
CA ASN A 2 -3.80 11.15 32.02
C ASN A 2 -4.59 11.23 30.72
N ILE A 3 -3.89 11.28 29.61
CA ILE A 3 -4.50 11.41 28.28
C ILE A 3 -4.22 10.12 27.50
N VAL A 4 -5.26 9.48 26.99
CA VAL A 4 -5.15 8.36 26.07
C VAL A 4 -5.55 8.81 24.68
N PHE A 5 -4.64 8.68 23.73
CA PHE A 5 -4.92 8.79 22.29
C PHE A 5 -5.17 7.40 21.74
N CYS A 6 -6.39 7.09 21.34
CA CYS A 6 -6.74 5.79 20.81
C CYS A 6 -6.94 5.86 19.29
N THR A 7 -6.03 5.25 18.54
CA THR A 7 -6.12 5.14 17.07
C THR A 7 -6.61 3.75 16.69
N LEU A 8 -7.65 3.69 15.87
CA LEU A 8 -8.16 2.44 15.30
C LEU A 8 -7.67 2.29 13.86
N HIS A 9 -6.80 1.33 13.66
CA HIS A 9 -6.27 0.94 12.37
C HIS A 9 -7.14 -0.13 11.71
N VAL A 10 -7.16 -0.16 10.37
CA VAL A 10 -7.92 -1.15 9.59
C VAL A 10 -7.31 -2.55 9.77
N ARG A 11 -5.98 -2.65 9.68
CA ARG A 11 -5.24 -3.92 9.81
C ARG A 11 -3.83 -3.68 10.36
N ARG A 12 -3.19 -4.75 10.84
CA ARG A 12 -1.76 -4.70 11.15
C ARG A 12 -0.96 -4.60 9.86
N SER A 13 -0.12 -3.60 9.78
CA SER A 13 0.78 -3.37 8.64
C SER A 13 1.88 -2.41 9.05
N THR A 14 2.91 -2.29 8.25
CA THR A 14 3.98 -1.29 8.41
C THR A 14 3.47 0.15 8.35
N GLN A 15 2.27 0.38 7.78
CA GLN A 15 1.59 1.69 7.75
C GLN A 15 0.75 1.98 9.02
N ALA A 16 0.59 1.03 9.92
CA ALA A 16 -0.23 1.19 11.12
C ALA A 16 0.49 2.03 12.18
N VAL A 17 0.76 3.29 11.87
CA VAL A 17 1.45 4.26 12.73
C VAL A 17 0.49 5.37 13.14
N SER A 18 0.39 5.64 14.44
CA SER A 18 -0.47 6.70 15.01
C SER A 18 0.15 8.10 14.86
N LEU A 19 0.50 8.51 13.62
CA LEU A 19 1.22 9.77 13.39
C LEU A 19 0.46 10.99 13.94
N ALA A 20 -0.83 11.14 13.62
CA ALA A 20 -1.63 12.28 14.09
C ALA A 20 -1.67 12.34 15.62
N ALA A 21 -1.90 11.21 16.29
CA ALA A 21 -1.86 11.14 17.76
C ALA A 21 -0.47 11.46 18.31
N GLY A 22 0.58 11.01 17.63
CA GLY A 22 1.97 11.34 17.96
C GLY A 22 2.27 12.83 17.85
N CYS A 23 1.84 13.50 16.78
CA CYS A 23 1.97 14.96 16.60
C CYS A 23 1.24 15.73 17.72
N LEU A 24 0.01 15.32 18.03
CA LEU A 24 -0.79 15.92 19.10
C LEU A 24 -0.14 15.73 20.47
N ALA A 25 0.34 14.54 20.79
CA ALA A 25 1.03 14.25 22.05
C ALA A 25 2.34 15.02 22.18
N ALA A 26 3.12 15.10 21.09
CA ALA A 26 4.38 15.88 21.07
C ALA A 26 4.15 17.38 21.29
N ALA A 27 3.02 17.92 20.82
CA ALA A 27 2.67 19.33 21.00
C ALA A 27 2.24 19.68 22.43
N LEU A 28 1.88 18.69 23.27
CA LEU A 28 1.48 18.94 24.67
C LEU A 28 2.64 19.48 25.50
N PRO A 29 2.35 20.31 26.54
CA PRO A 29 3.36 20.67 27.54
C PRO A 29 4.06 19.43 28.12
N PRO A 30 5.37 19.51 28.45
CA PRO A 30 6.19 18.33 28.80
C PRO A 30 5.58 17.40 29.87
N GLY A 31 4.90 17.99 30.88
CA GLY A 31 4.25 17.20 31.93
C GLY A 31 3.04 16.41 31.46
N LEU A 32 2.27 16.93 30.51
CA LEU A 32 1.12 16.26 29.91
C LEU A 32 1.56 15.28 28.82
N CYS A 33 2.57 15.64 28.05
CA CYS A 33 3.17 14.73 27.07
C CYS A 33 3.66 13.44 27.75
N LYS A 34 4.37 13.53 28.87
CA LYS A 34 4.84 12.36 29.63
C LYS A 34 3.72 11.51 30.24
N SER A 35 2.55 12.09 30.51
CA SER A 35 1.38 11.37 31.03
C SER A 35 0.39 10.97 29.94
N SER A 36 0.72 11.20 28.66
CA SER A 36 -0.06 10.74 27.54
C SER A 36 0.37 9.33 27.10
N VAL A 37 -0.61 8.54 26.65
CA VAL A 37 -0.42 7.18 26.18
C VAL A 37 -1.03 7.06 24.78
N LEU A 38 -0.26 6.53 23.83
CA LEU A 38 -0.76 6.16 22.51
C LEU A 38 -1.24 4.70 22.57
N VAL A 39 -2.46 4.45 22.17
CA VAL A 39 -3.08 3.13 22.13
C VAL A 39 -3.46 2.83 20.69
N ASP A 40 -2.73 1.89 20.07
CA ASP A 40 -3.01 1.39 18.75
C ASP A 40 -3.94 0.17 18.83
N CYS A 41 -5.11 0.29 18.22
CA CYS A 41 -6.11 -0.76 18.14
C CYS A 41 -6.38 -1.15 16.69
N PHE A 42 -6.84 -2.37 16.48
CA PHE A 42 -7.03 -2.93 15.16
C PHE A 42 -8.45 -3.47 14.98
N SER A 43 -8.91 -3.54 13.72
CA SER A 43 -10.28 -3.92 13.40
C SER A 43 -10.66 -5.34 13.86
N GLU A 44 -9.69 -6.24 13.93
CA GLU A 44 -9.89 -7.63 14.38
C GLU A 44 -10.08 -7.76 15.91
N GLN A 45 -9.70 -6.75 16.70
CA GLN A 45 -9.88 -6.77 18.14
C GLN A 45 -11.34 -6.54 18.53
N THR A 46 -11.79 -7.16 19.63
CA THR A 46 -13.14 -6.92 20.17
C THR A 46 -13.23 -5.54 20.84
N ASP A 47 -14.43 -4.94 20.82
CA ASP A 47 -14.65 -3.65 21.49
C ASP A 47 -14.32 -3.73 22.99
N GLN A 48 -14.64 -4.85 23.64
CA GLN A 48 -14.30 -5.05 25.06
C GLN A 48 -12.80 -4.98 25.32
N HIS A 49 -11.99 -5.65 24.48
CA HIS A 49 -10.54 -5.60 24.60
C HIS A 49 -9.99 -4.16 24.43
N ILE A 50 -10.55 -3.41 23.47
CA ILE A 50 -10.16 -2.00 23.27
C ILE A 50 -10.51 -1.15 24.50
N LEU A 51 -11.72 -1.31 25.03
CA LEU A 51 -12.17 -0.59 26.24
C LEU A 51 -11.27 -0.91 27.45
N ASP A 52 -10.97 -2.17 27.67
CA ASP A 52 -10.10 -2.61 28.77
C ASP A 52 -8.69 -2.01 28.63
N THR A 53 -8.15 -2.00 27.40
CA THR A 53 -6.84 -1.40 27.11
C THR A 53 -6.81 0.10 27.39
N ILE A 54 -7.83 0.85 26.96
CA ILE A 54 -7.97 2.28 27.24
C ILE A 54 -8.06 2.52 28.74
N MET A 55 -8.94 1.81 29.43
CA MET A 55 -9.21 2.01 30.86
C MET A 55 -8.05 1.57 31.76
N ALA A 56 -7.18 0.66 31.33
CA ALA A 56 -5.98 0.25 32.07
C ALA A 56 -5.03 1.42 32.36
N SER A 57 -5.06 2.48 31.55
CA SER A 57 -4.25 3.70 31.73
C SER A 57 -4.88 4.71 32.72
N ASN A 58 -6.04 4.40 33.32
CA ASN A 58 -6.80 5.33 34.17
C ASN A 58 -6.92 6.73 33.55
N PRO A 59 -7.50 6.87 32.35
CA PRO A 59 -7.56 8.15 31.66
C PRO A 59 -8.49 9.16 32.35
N ASP A 60 -8.11 10.43 32.28
CA ASP A 60 -9.01 11.57 32.50
C ASP A 60 -9.60 12.03 31.16
N ILE A 61 -8.82 11.89 30.07
CA ILE A 61 -9.16 12.26 28.70
C ILE A 61 -8.92 11.06 27.78
N VAL A 62 -9.89 10.76 26.91
CA VAL A 62 -9.71 9.86 25.77
C VAL A 62 -9.94 10.64 24.49
N ALA A 63 -8.93 10.69 23.63
CA ALA A 63 -8.94 11.41 22.36
C ALA A 63 -8.88 10.42 21.19
N PHE A 64 -9.78 10.61 20.23
CA PHE A 64 -9.87 9.77 19.03
C PHE A 64 -9.62 10.58 17.77
N PRO A 65 -8.67 10.20 16.91
CA PRO A 65 -8.63 10.64 15.53
C PRO A 65 -9.73 9.90 14.77
N VAL A 66 -10.67 10.65 14.19
CA VAL A 66 -11.84 10.10 13.50
C VAL A 66 -11.68 10.26 12.00
N TYR A 67 -11.63 9.11 11.32
CA TYR A 67 -11.47 8.96 9.87
C TYR A 67 -12.67 8.21 9.29
N VAL A 68 -12.81 8.24 7.98
CA VAL A 68 -13.84 7.50 7.22
C VAL A 68 -13.92 6.02 7.64
N TRP A 69 -12.77 5.35 7.80
CA TRP A 69 -12.74 3.90 8.11
C TRP A 69 -13.04 3.52 9.57
N ASN A 70 -12.99 4.47 10.50
CA ASN A 70 -13.16 4.15 11.93
C ASN A 70 -14.33 4.88 12.61
N ARG A 71 -14.99 5.84 11.94
CA ARG A 71 -16.05 6.71 12.51
C ARG A 71 -17.11 5.94 13.30
N GLN A 72 -17.71 4.95 12.68
CA GLN A 72 -18.83 4.21 13.31
C GLN A 72 -18.37 3.49 14.58
N ARG A 73 -17.18 2.87 14.53
CA ARG A 73 -16.64 2.15 15.67
C ARG A 73 -16.22 3.07 16.79
N VAL A 74 -15.58 4.21 16.47
CA VAL A 74 -15.21 5.24 17.44
C VAL A 74 -16.44 5.79 18.17
N ILE A 75 -17.53 6.08 17.43
CA ILE A 75 -18.81 6.51 18.03
C ILE A 75 -19.33 5.47 19.02
N LYS A 76 -19.29 4.18 18.65
CA LYS A 76 -19.71 3.09 19.54
C LYS A 76 -18.87 3.00 20.79
N LEU A 77 -17.55 3.06 20.67
CA LEU A 77 -16.61 3.02 21.79
C LEU A 77 -16.76 4.23 22.71
N ALA A 78 -16.97 5.43 22.16
CA ALA A 78 -17.21 6.63 22.94
C ALA A 78 -18.48 6.51 23.80
N LYS A 79 -19.58 5.97 23.26
CA LYS A 79 -20.80 5.68 24.03
C LYS A 79 -20.54 4.70 25.18
N GLN A 80 -19.79 3.62 24.91
CA GLN A 80 -19.47 2.62 25.91
C GLN A 80 -18.53 3.17 27.01
N LEU A 81 -17.53 3.95 26.64
CA LEU A 81 -16.64 4.63 27.59
C LEU A 81 -17.41 5.57 28.53
N HIS A 82 -18.35 6.34 28.00
CA HIS A 82 -19.19 7.21 28.80
C HIS A 82 -20.07 6.44 29.80
N LEU A 83 -20.60 5.28 29.40
CA LEU A 83 -21.36 4.40 30.28
C LEU A 83 -20.48 3.78 31.38
N LEU A 84 -19.22 3.45 31.08
CA LEU A 84 -18.26 2.93 32.05
C LEU A 84 -17.80 4.00 33.04
N ASN A 85 -17.56 5.22 32.55
CA ASN A 85 -17.13 6.35 33.39
C ASN A 85 -17.61 7.67 32.76
N SER A 86 -18.69 8.22 33.28
CA SER A 86 -19.29 9.47 32.78
C SER A 86 -18.45 10.73 33.09
N ARG A 87 -17.35 10.59 33.86
CA ARG A 87 -16.44 11.70 34.16
C ARG A 87 -15.31 11.85 33.15
N LEU A 88 -15.20 10.89 32.20
CA LEU A 88 -14.21 10.97 31.15
C LEU A 88 -14.49 12.15 30.22
N TYR A 89 -13.46 12.93 29.92
CA TYR A 89 -13.51 13.86 28.80
C TYR A 89 -13.25 13.10 27.49
N LEU A 90 -14.28 13.03 26.63
CA LEU A 90 -14.20 12.38 25.33
C LEU A 90 -14.00 13.42 24.25
N ILE A 91 -12.89 13.33 23.54
CA ILE A 91 -12.50 14.28 22.49
C ILE A 91 -12.44 13.55 21.16
N ALA A 92 -13.03 14.12 20.10
CA ALA A 92 -12.85 13.67 18.73
C ALA A 92 -12.20 14.75 17.88
N GLY A 93 -11.32 14.35 16.96
CA GLY A 93 -10.67 15.24 16.01
C GLY A 93 -10.46 14.54 14.66
N GLY A 94 -9.79 15.20 13.72
CA GLY A 94 -9.47 14.66 12.41
C GLY A 94 -10.48 15.01 11.31
N PRO A 95 -10.36 14.38 10.12
CA PRO A 95 -11.14 14.74 8.95
C PRO A 95 -12.66 14.68 9.15
N GLU A 96 -13.16 13.69 9.87
CA GLU A 96 -14.60 13.54 10.11
C GLU A 96 -15.14 14.61 11.06
N ALA A 97 -14.40 14.98 12.12
CA ALA A 97 -14.75 16.06 13.02
C ALA A 97 -14.77 17.42 12.31
N THR A 98 -13.88 17.58 11.33
CA THR A 98 -13.77 18.84 10.56
C THR A 98 -14.80 18.89 9.42
N GLY A 99 -15.07 17.76 8.75
CA GLY A 99 -15.95 17.68 7.58
C GLY A 99 -17.43 17.63 7.93
N ASP A 100 -17.79 16.91 9.00
CA ASP A 100 -19.17 16.75 9.48
C ASP A 100 -19.27 16.97 11.00
N PRO A 101 -18.99 18.19 11.48
CA PRO A 101 -19.04 18.46 12.92
C PRO A 101 -20.44 18.25 13.52
N SER A 102 -21.50 18.55 12.78
CA SER A 102 -22.87 18.43 13.26
C SER A 102 -23.31 16.96 13.41
N GLY A 103 -23.02 16.13 12.41
CA GLY A 103 -23.32 14.70 12.46
C GLY A 103 -22.50 13.99 13.53
N LEU A 104 -21.23 14.32 13.66
CA LEU A 104 -20.37 13.68 14.67
C LEU A 104 -20.74 14.12 16.09
N SER A 105 -21.04 15.42 16.32
CA SER A 105 -21.38 15.94 17.63
C SER A 105 -22.64 15.30 18.22
N SER A 106 -23.62 15.03 17.39
CA SER A 106 -24.88 14.39 17.80
C SER A 106 -24.76 12.87 17.98
N ALA A 107 -23.70 12.25 17.47
CA ALA A 107 -23.57 10.79 17.38
C ALA A 107 -23.13 10.12 18.69
N ALA A 108 -22.40 10.83 19.58
CA ALA A 108 -21.90 10.28 20.84
C ALA A 108 -21.73 11.41 21.90
N PRO A 109 -21.58 11.07 23.19
CA PRO A 109 -21.46 12.04 24.27
C PRO A 109 -20.05 12.66 24.34
N TRP A 110 -19.69 13.37 23.29
CA TRP A 110 -18.42 14.09 23.23
C TRP A 110 -18.37 15.23 24.23
N THR A 111 -17.20 15.48 24.79
CA THR A 111 -16.90 16.71 25.54
C THR A 111 -16.53 17.83 24.60
N ALA A 112 -15.76 17.50 23.56
CA ALA A 112 -15.33 18.47 22.56
C ALA A 112 -15.01 17.81 21.23
N LEU A 113 -15.15 18.59 20.14
CA LEU A 113 -14.63 18.29 18.82
C LEU A 113 -13.50 19.26 18.50
N VAL A 114 -12.40 18.74 17.97
CA VAL A 114 -11.25 19.52 17.50
C VAL A 114 -11.25 19.54 15.97
N HIS A 115 -11.21 20.74 15.39
CA HIS A 115 -11.33 20.97 13.96
C HIS A 115 -10.00 21.40 13.36
N GLY A 116 -9.77 21.03 12.09
CA GLY A 116 -8.56 21.40 11.34
C GLY A 116 -7.29 20.78 11.93
N GLU A 117 -6.24 21.57 11.99
CA GLU A 117 -4.97 21.16 12.60
C GLU A 117 -5.08 21.23 14.12
N GLY A 118 -4.92 20.08 14.76
CA GLY A 118 -5.32 19.91 16.17
C GLY A 118 -4.30 20.32 17.21
N GLU A 119 -3.04 20.56 16.85
CA GLU A 119 -1.94 20.72 17.83
C GLU A 119 -2.19 21.87 18.82
N ALA A 120 -2.42 23.07 18.32
CA ALA A 120 -2.66 24.24 19.18
C ALA A 120 -4.03 24.19 19.85
N ALA A 121 -5.06 23.74 19.11
CA ALA A 121 -6.44 23.62 19.61
C ALA A 121 -6.52 22.64 20.79
N LEU A 122 -5.89 21.46 20.66
CA LEU A 122 -5.85 20.46 21.73
C LEU A 122 -5.08 20.96 22.96
N VAL A 123 -3.94 21.63 22.77
CA VAL A 123 -3.17 22.22 23.90
C VAL A 123 -4.01 23.24 24.66
N GLY A 124 -4.73 24.11 23.96
CA GLY A 124 -5.66 25.05 24.53
C GLY A 124 -6.79 24.38 25.33
N LEU A 125 -7.44 23.39 24.71
CA LEU A 125 -8.51 22.61 25.34
C LEU A 125 -8.05 21.88 26.60
N VAL A 126 -6.96 21.09 26.52
CA VAL A 126 -6.45 20.30 27.66
C VAL A 126 -5.98 21.20 28.79
N THR A 127 -5.44 22.38 28.45
CA THR A 127 -5.04 23.38 29.48
C THR A 127 -6.26 23.92 30.19
N ALA A 128 -7.32 24.25 29.50
CA ALA A 128 -8.57 24.74 30.08
C ALA A 128 -9.26 23.66 30.96
N LEU A 129 -9.29 22.40 30.49
CA LEU A 129 -9.89 21.28 31.22
C LEU A 129 -9.26 21.00 32.59
N LYS A 130 -8.03 21.48 32.87
CA LYS A 130 -7.42 21.38 34.21
C LYS A 130 -8.21 22.13 35.28
N SER A 131 -8.92 23.18 34.87
CA SER A 131 -9.74 23.99 35.77
C SER A 131 -11.24 23.64 35.71
N GLY A 132 -11.58 22.61 34.94
CA GLY A 132 -12.94 22.19 34.63
C GLY A 132 -13.34 22.49 33.18
N LEU A 133 -14.56 22.12 32.80
CA LEU A 133 -15.06 22.37 31.43
C LEU A 133 -15.16 23.88 31.17
N PRO A 134 -14.48 24.42 30.13
CA PRO A 134 -14.50 25.86 29.89
C PRO A 134 -15.87 26.31 29.37
N GLU A 135 -16.32 27.48 29.81
CA GLU A 135 -17.56 28.13 29.35
C GLU A 135 -17.31 29.19 28.24
N GLN A 136 -16.04 29.40 27.89
CA GLN A 136 -15.63 30.33 26.85
C GLN A 136 -15.24 29.58 25.59
N PRO A 137 -15.52 30.12 24.38
CA PRO A 137 -15.12 29.51 23.12
C PRO A 137 -13.60 29.40 23.01
N LEU A 138 -13.12 28.25 22.49
CA LEU A 138 -11.71 27.99 22.23
C LEU A 138 -11.46 27.90 20.73
N PRO A 139 -10.43 28.55 20.18
CA PRO A 139 -10.13 28.47 18.74
C PRO A 139 -9.94 27.02 18.28
N GLY A 140 -10.59 26.65 17.17
CA GLY A 140 -10.52 25.32 16.59
C GLY A 140 -11.24 24.22 17.38
N VAL A 141 -12.06 24.60 18.39
CA VAL A 141 -12.76 23.64 19.25
C VAL A 141 -14.27 23.94 19.27
N THR A 142 -15.09 22.90 19.18
CA THR A 142 -16.50 22.95 19.56
C THR A 142 -16.68 22.20 20.87
N LEU A 143 -17.03 22.92 21.94
CA LEU A 143 -17.37 22.36 23.26
C LEU A 143 -18.83 21.92 23.28
N MET A 144 -19.09 20.75 23.86
CA MET A 144 -20.44 20.19 24.02
C MET A 144 -20.94 20.49 25.42
N LEU A 145 -21.58 21.66 25.60
CA LEU A 145 -22.15 22.11 26.88
C LEU A 145 -23.60 21.68 27.03
N GLU A 146 -24.12 21.68 28.27
CA GLU A 146 -25.56 21.44 28.54
C GLU A 146 -26.46 22.47 27.85
N SER A 147 -25.96 23.70 27.68
CA SER A 147 -26.64 24.78 26.96
C SER A 147 -26.62 24.64 25.44
N GLY A 148 -25.91 23.66 24.91
CA GLY A 148 -25.70 23.41 23.49
C GLY A 148 -24.23 23.57 23.06
N PRO A 149 -23.93 23.26 21.79
CA PRO A 149 -22.58 23.37 21.25
C PRO A 149 -22.05 24.82 21.29
N LEU A 150 -20.85 25.02 21.80
CA LEU A 150 -20.14 26.30 21.81
C LEU A 150 -18.89 26.20 20.94
N SER A 151 -18.96 26.77 19.73
CA SER A 151 -17.83 26.77 18.78
C SER A 151 -16.97 28.01 18.94
N GLY A 152 -15.68 27.81 18.95
CA GLY A 152 -14.70 28.89 18.79
C GLY A 152 -14.50 29.29 17.32
N GLU A 153 -13.70 30.31 17.10
CA GLU A 153 -13.29 30.72 15.75
C GLU A 153 -12.50 29.59 15.07
N GLU A 154 -12.56 29.57 13.74
CA GLU A 154 -11.76 28.64 12.95
C GLU A 154 -10.27 28.88 13.25
N HIS A 155 -9.53 27.82 13.51
CA HIS A 155 -8.12 27.97 13.89
C HIS A 155 -7.28 28.27 12.64
N CYS A 156 -6.41 29.28 12.73
CA CYS A 156 -5.42 29.51 11.67
C CYS A 156 -4.50 28.29 11.55
N PRO A 157 -4.05 27.93 10.34
CA PRO A 157 -3.11 26.85 10.13
C PRO A 157 -1.90 26.97 11.07
N HIS A 158 -1.51 25.86 11.68
CA HIS A 158 -0.39 25.82 12.61
C HIS A 158 0.93 26.19 11.90
N ASP A 159 1.79 26.95 12.58
CA ASP A 159 3.14 27.21 12.10
C ASP A 159 3.99 25.95 12.24
N LEU A 160 4.23 25.25 11.12
CA LEU A 160 4.94 23.97 11.10
C LEU A 160 6.39 24.08 11.58
N SER A 161 7.01 25.28 11.51
CA SER A 161 8.37 25.50 12.05
C SER A 161 8.42 25.36 13.58
N ARG A 162 7.27 25.53 14.25
CA ARG A 162 7.12 25.42 15.70
C ARG A 162 6.51 24.09 16.14
N ALA A 163 6.01 23.29 15.19
CA ALA A 163 5.43 22.00 15.52
C ALA A 163 6.53 21.00 15.93
N PRO A 164 6.50 20.46 17.17
CA PRO A 164 7.52 19.49 17.57
C PRO A 164 7.35 18.19 16.76
N SER A 165 8.48 17.60 16.39
CA SER A 165 8.50 16.30 15.71
C SER A 165 8.07 15.20 16.68
N PRO A 166 7.09 14.36 16.35
CA PRO A 166 6.75 13.20 17.17
C PRO A 166 7.88 12.17 17.22
N TRP A 167 8.71 12.12 16.19
CA TRP A 167 9.86 11.22 16.08
C TRP A 167 11.04 11.70 16.93
N LEU A 168 11.47 12.95 16.76
CA LEU A 168 12.62 13.51 17.48
C LEU A 168 12.36 13.72 18.97
N THR A 169 11.10 13.92 19.38
CA THR A 169 10.71 13.98 20.79
C THR A 169 10.64 12.60 21.45
N GLY A 170 10.71 11.53 20.66
CA GLY A 170 10.61 10.14 21.12
C GLY A 170 9.20 9.70 21.53
N VAL A 171 8.17 10.48 21.18
CA VAL A 171 6.75 10.10 21.34
C VAL A 171 6.44 8.92 20.44
N LEU A 172 6.86 9.00 19.18
CA LEU A 172 6.91 7.86 18.26
C LEU A 172 8.34 7.36 18.15
N LYS A 173 8.49 6.07 17.97
CA LYS A 173 9.78 5.42 17.78
C LYS A 173 9.75 4.61 16.50
N PRO A 174 10.69 4.82 15.58
CA PRO A 174 10.82 3.94 14.44
C PRO A 174 11.32 2.57 14.91
N GLU A 175 10.77 1.50 14.34
CA GLU A 175 11.12 0.12 14.68
C GLU A 175 11.95 -0.52 13.55
N PHE A 176 12.88 -1.41 13.93
CA PHE A 176 13.65 -2.19 12.98
C PHE A 176 12.73 -2.96 12.02
N SER A 177 13.00 -2.88 10.72
CA SER A 177 12.15 -3.43 9.65
C SER A 177 10.69 -2.96 9.69
N GLY A 178 10.35 -1.97 10.51
CA GLY A 178 9.03 -1.34 10.57
C GLY A 178 8.81 -0.32 9.45
N GLY A 179 7.63 0.30 9.45
CA GLY A 179 7.30 1.39 8.55
C GLY A 179 7.17 2.73 9.26
N VAL A 180 7.37 3.79 8.52
CA VAL A 180 7.24 5.17 8.99
C VAL A 180 6.25 5.92 8.10
N LEU A 181 5.30 6.62 8.73
CA LEU A 181 4.53 7.67 8.09
C LEU A 181 5.27 8.99 8.33
N TRP A 182 5.76 9.63 7.27
CA TRP A 182 6.61 10.80 7.38
C TRP A 182 5.98 12.02 6.72
N GLU A 183 5.53 12.95 7.51
CA GLU A 183 4.96 14.20 7.07
C GLU A 183 6.10 15.17 6.70
N VAL A 184 6.19 15.56 5.42
CA VAL A 184 7.20 16.50 4.92
C VAL A 184 6.59 17.85 4.53
N ALA A 185 5.26 17.88 4.34
CA ALA A 185 4.51 19.10 4.07
C ALA A 185 3.04 18.92 4.43
N ARG A 186 2.31 20.04 4.60
CA ARG A 186 0.85 20.09 4.75
C ARG A 186 0.21 21.00 3.73
N GLY A 187 -1.01 20.62 3.30
CA GLY A 187 -1.81 21.34 2.32
C GLY A 187 -1.50 20.93 0.90
N CYS A 188 -2.31 21.44 -0.02
CA CYS A 188 -2.22 21.14 -1.44
C CYS A 188 -2.37 22.42 -2.25
N ALA A 189 -1.62 22.55 -3.33
CA ALA A 189 -1.71 23.69 -4.25
C ALA A 189 -2.90 23.62 -5.21
N PHE A 190 -3.57 22.46 -5.26
CA PHE A 190 -4.67 22.19 -6.19
C PHE A 190 -6.03 22.30 -5.49
N SER A 191 -7.09 22.40 -6.29
CA SER A 191 -8.44 22.67 -5.81
C SER A 191 -9.47 21.64 -6.30
N CYS A 192 -9.09 20.36 -6.34
CA CYS A 192 -9.97 19.29 -6.79
C CYS A 192 -11.25 19.22 -5.93
N ASP A 193 -12.43 19.21 -6.55
CA ASP A 193 -13.71 19.36 -5.86
C ASP A 193 -14.05 18.17 -4.92
N TYR A 194 -13.55 16.99 -5.22
CA TYR A 194 -13.78 15.77 -4.43
C TYR A 194 -12.80 15.63 -3.25
N CYS A 195 -11.69 16.39 -3.26
CA CYS A 195 -10.59 16.17 -2.33
C CYS A 195 -10.78 16.98 -1.04
N PHE A 196 -10.54 16.31 0.09
CA PHE A 196 -10.61 16.95 1.40
C PHE A 196 -9.46 17.92 1.67
N GLU A 197 -8.26 17.64 1.16
CA GLU A 197 -7.08 18.50 1.30
C GLU A 197 -7.23 19.85 0.59
N ALA A 198 -8.10 19.91 -0.44
CA ALA A 198 -8.38 21.14 -1.21
C ALA A 198 -9.29 22.15 -0.46
N ARG A 199 -9.62 21.92 0.80
CA ARG A 199 -10.57 22.69 1.60
C ARG A 199 -10.02 24.05 2.08
N GLY A 200 -9.79 24.98 1.22
CA GLY A 200 -9.72 26.39 1.59
C GLY A 200 -8.38 26.92 2.12
N HIS A 201 -7.37 26.14 2.23
CA HIS A 201 -6.03 26.61 2.53
C HIS A 201 -5.16 26.46 1.29
N ALA A 202 -5.10 27.52 0.48
CA ALA A 202 -4.29 27.53 -0.72
C ALA A 202 -2.80 27.51 -0.37
N GLY A 203 -2.10 26.49 -0.86
CA GLY A 203 -0.65 26.41 -0.80
C GLY A 203 -0.12 25.24 0.02
N VAL A 204 1.11 24.89 -0.24
CA VAL A 204 1.88 23.85 0.43
C VAL A 204 2.80 24.52 1.45
N ARG A 205 2.78 24.02 2.69
CA ARG A 205 3.66 24.45 3.77
C ARG A 205 4.62 23.33 4.09
N GLY A 206 5.88 23.48 3.65
CA GLY A 206 6.94 22.51 3.90
C GLY A 206 7.41 22.51 5.36
N ILE A 207 7.89 21.38 5.82
CA ILE A 207 8.65 21.25 7.07
C ILE A 207 10.09 21.72 6.81
N GLU A 208 10.72 22.32 7.81
CA GLU A 208 12.09 22.82 7.70
C GLU A 208 13.09 21.69 7.39
N GLN A 209 14.00 21.94 6.47
CA GLN A 209 14.97 20.97 5.99
C GLN A 209 15.80 20.35 7.14
N GLN A 210 16.27 21.16 8.10
CA GLN A 210 17.04 20.67 9.24
C GLN A 210 16.27 19.61 10.07
N ARG A 211 14.96 19.78 10.20
CA ARG A 211 14.11 18.79 10.88
C ARG A 211 13.99 17.53 10.04
N LEU A 212 13.77 17.66 8.73
CA LEU A 212 13.68 16.51 7.83
C LEU A 212 14.98 15.69 7.81
N GLU A 213 16.14 16.35 7.78
CA GLU A 213 17.45 15.69 7.88
C GLU A 213 17.58 14.88 9.18
N ALA A 214 17.24 15.49 10.33
CA ALA A 214 17.34 14.80 11.61
C ALA A 214 16.38 13.62 11.77
N GLU A 215 15.14 13.74 11.25
CA GLU A 215 14.16 12.65 11.22
C GLU A 215 14.64 11.51 10.30
N LEU A 216 15.14 11.83 9.11
CA LEU A 216 15.64 10.84 8.17
C LEU A 216 16.87 10.08 8.69
N GLU A 217 17.79 10.78 9.38
CA GLU A 217 18.91 10.12 10.09
C GLU A 217 18.42 9.15 11.18
N LEU A 218 17.35 9.51 11.88
CA LEU A 218 16.76 8.64 12.89
C LEU A 218 16.16 7.37 12.25
N PHE A 219 15.46 7.51 11.12
CA PHE A 219 14.87 6.38 10.39
C PHE A 219 15.93 5.45 9.81
N SER A 220 16.98 6.02 9.21
CA SER A 220 18.12 5.28 8.70
C SER A 220 18.83 4.48 9.80
N LYS A 221 19.09 5.09 10.97
CA LYS A 221 19.71 4.41 12.12
C LYS A 221 18.83 3.30 12.72
N ALA A 222 17.51 3.43 12.60
CA ALA A 222 16.57 2.41 13.06
C ALA A 222 16.39 1.28 12.04
N GLU A 223 16.98 1.40 10.85
CA GLU A 223 16.88 0.43 9.75
C GLU A 223 15.41 0.09 9.44
N VAL A 224 14.57 1.14 9.27
CA VAL A 224 13.18 0.95 8.86
C VAL A 224 13.13 0.38 7.44
N SER A 225 12.11 -0.41 7.14
CA SER A 225 11.99 -1.02 5.80
C SER A 225 11.36 -0.08 4.77
N GLN A 226 10.42 0.75 5.19
CA GLN A 226 9.59 1.56 4.30
C GLN A 226 9.25 2.92 4.92
N VAL A 227 9.23 3.95 4.08
CA VAL A 227 8.85 5.32 4.45
C VAL A 227 7.74 5.81 3.52
N TRP A 228 6.54 6.03 4.06
CA TRP A 228 5.46 6.69 3.34
C TRP A 228 5.58 8.19 3.52
N ILE A 229 5.88 8.90 2.45
CA ILE A 229 5.97 10.36 2.44
C ILE A 229 4.56 10.92 2.35
N LEU A 230 4.12 11.57 3.43
CA LEU A 230 2.83 12.23 3.52
C LEU A 230 2.96 13.66 2.98
N ASP A 231 2.67 13.78 1.70
CA ASP A 231 2.63 15.02 0.94
C ASP A 231 1.68 14.82 -0.24
N SER A 232 0.66 15.64 -0.33
CA SER A 232 -0.37 15.51 -1.38
C SER A 232 0.18 15.61 -2.82
N THR A 233 1.38 16.18 -3.01
CA THR A 233 2.09 16.27 -4.28
C THR A 233 3.53 16.67 -4.00
N PHE A 234 4.40 15.70 -3.75
CA PHE A 234 5.78 15.99 -3.30
C PHE A 234 6.55 16.85 -4.32
N ASN A 235 6.28 16.67 -5.59
CA ASN A 235 6.97 17.35 -6.70
C ASN A 235 6.37 18.72 -7.08
N TYR A 236 5.66 19.38 -6.14
CA TYR A 236 5.19 20.75 -6.32
C TYR A 236 5.50 21.64 -5.10
N PRO A 237 6.11 22.83 -5.30
CA PRO A 237 6.74 23.25 -6.56
C PRO A 237 7.93 22.37 -6.92
N PRO A 238 8.37 22.32 -8.19
CA PRO A 238 9.41 21.38 -8.65
C PRO A 238 10.71 21.44 -7.84
N GLU A 239 11.15 22.64 -7.46
CA GLU A 239 12.40 22.86 -6.72
C GLU A 239 12.36 22.19 -5.34
N ARG A 240 11.18 22.16 -4.69
CA ARG A 240 10.99 21.48 -3.41
C ARG A 240 11.05 19.96 -3.58
N GLY A 241 10.45 19.45 -4.65
CA GLY A 241 10.51 18.03 -4.99
C GLY A 241 11.93 17.56 -5.22
N ILE A 242 12.70 18.28 -6.02
CA ILE A 242 14.12 17.99 -6.31
C ILE A 242 14.92 18.01 -5.01
N ALA A 243 14.79 19.05 -4.19
CA ALA A 243 15.53 19.15 -2.92
C ALA A 243 15.20 18.00 -1.96
N LEU A 244 13.95 17.53 -1.95
CA LEU A 244 13.57 16.34 -1.17
C LEU A 244 14.24 15.07 -1.71
N LEU A 245 14.20 14.82 -3.01
CA LEU A 245 14.83 13.64 -3.62
C LEU A 245 16.35 13.62 -3.39
N GLU A 246 17.02 14.75 -3.57
CA GLU A 246 18.46 14.90 -3.28
C GLU A 246 18.76 14.60 -1.79
N LEU A 247 17.92 15.05 -0.87
CA LEU A 247 18.05 14.75 0.56
C LEU A 247 17.91 13.24 0.84
N LEU A 248 16.93 12.56 0.22
CA LEU A 248 16.73 11.12 0.38
C LEU A 248 17.93 10.32 -0.12
N LEU A 249 18.45 10.68 -1.30
CA LEU A 249 19.63 10.06 -1.91
C LEU A 249 20.91 10.28 -1.08
N ASP A 250 21.10 11.49 -0.53
CA ASP A 250 22.29 11.81 0.29
C ASP A 250 22.26 11.08 1.64
N LYS A 251 21.13 11.00 2.31
CA LYS A 251 21.05 10.55 3.71
C LYS A 251 20.65 9.09 3.90
N ALA A 252 19.75 8.57 3.07
CA ALA A 252 19.20 7.23 3.29
C ALA A 252 18.71 6.55 1.98
N PRO A 253 19.58 6.38 0.96
CA PRO A 253 19.20 5.80 -0.33
C PRO A 253 18.76 4.33 -0.23
N HIS A 254 19.09 3.65 0.84
CA HIS A 254 18.77 2.24 1.08
C HIS A 254 17.34 1.99 1.58
N LEU A 255 16.63 3.02 2.04
CA LEU A 255 15.23 2.90 2.47
C LEU A 255 14.30 2.89 1.25
N HIS A 256 13.15 2.20 1.38
CA HIS A 256 12.13 2.24 0.34
C HIS A 256 11.13 3.38 0.59
N TYR A 257 10.90 4.23 -0.42
CA TYR A 257 10.04 5.40 -0.32
C TYR A 257 8.77 5.24 -1.14
N HIS A 258 7.62 5.56 -0.55
CA HIS A 258 6.36 5.69 -1.26
C HIS A 258 6.02 7.18 -1.43
N LEU A 259 5.83 7.60 -2.67
CA LEU A 259 5.67 9.00 -3.07
C LEU A 259 4.37 9.19 -3.84
N GLU A 260 3.66 10.30 -3.58
CA GLU A 260 2.54 10.75 -4.39
C GLU A 260 2.95 11.96 -5.23
N ALA A 261 2.78 11.87 -6.54
CA ALA A 261 3.23 12.89 -7.49
C ALA A 261 2.13 13.30 -8.47
N LYS A 262 2.36 14.44 -9.12
CA LYS A 262 1.60 14.85 -10.30
C LYS A 262 2.50 14.79 -11.52
N ALA A 263 2.06 14.08 -12.56
CA ALA A 263 2.86 13.85 -13.77
C ALA A 263 3.36 15.14 -14.44
N ASP A 264 2.54 16.21 -14.42
CA ASP A 264 2.89 17.51 -15.02
C ASP A 264 4.24 18.07 -14.57
N PHE A 265 4.69 17.73 -13.36
CA PHE A 265 5.93 18.26 -12.75
C PHE A 265 7.09 17.27 -12.76
N ILE A 266 6.99 16.21 -13.56
CA ILE A 266 8.09 15.27 -13.80
C ILE A 266 8.86 15.76 -15.02
N ASP A 267 10.13 16.07 -14.85
CA ASP A 267 11.07 16.33 -15.91
C ASP A 267 12.17 15.24 -15.94
N ARG A 268 13.10 15.35 -16.88
CA ARG A 268 14.19 14.37 -17.01
C ARG A 268 15.05 14.29 -15.75
N HIS A 269 15.28 15.42 -15.08
CA HIS A 269 16.09 15.43 -13.86
C HIS A 269 15.38 14.76 -12.69
N THR A 270 14.09 15.08 -12.50
CA THR A 270 13.25 14.41 -11.50
C THR A 270 13.15 12.91 -11.76
N ALA A 271 12.97 12.48 -13.01
CA ALA A 271 12.92 11.06 -13.37
C ALA A 271 14.25 10.35 -13.06
N SER A 272 15.39 10.97 -13.37
CA SER A 272 16.71 10.41 -13.04
C SER A 272 16.92 10.24 -11.53
N LEU A 273 16.59 11.25 -10.72
CA LEU A 273 16.66 11.13 -9.25
C LEU A 273 15.75 10.03 -8.70
N LEU A 274 14.55 9.87 -9.27
CA LEU A 274 13.63 8.78 -8.91
C LEU A 274 14.18 7.41 -9.31
N GLY A 275 14.86 7.30 -10.46
CA GLY A 275 15.50 6.06 -10.90
C GLY A 275 16.67 5.62 -10.03
N GLU A 276 17.40 6.58 -9.45
CA GLU A 276 18.48 6.30 -8.49
C GLU A 276 17.96 5.92 -7.09
N LEU A 277 16.71 6.32 -6.77
CA LEU A 277 16.12 6.12 -5.45
C LEU A 277 15.30 4.82 -5.40
N ASN A 278 15.47 4.04 -4.31
CA ASN A 278 14.59 2.90 -4.05
C ASN A 278 13.18 3.40 -3.70
N CYS A 279 12.32 3.56 -4.70
CA CYS A 279 11.00 4.16 -4.48
C CYS A 279 9.90 3.58 -5.37
N SER A 280 8.67 3.88 -4.99
CA SER A 280 7.47 3.72 -5.82
C SER A 280 6.70 5.03 -5.87
N VAL A 281 6.24 5.41 -7.06
CA VAL A 281 5.58 6.69 -7.30
C VAL A 281 4.13 6.46 -7.73
N GLN A 282 3.19 7.06 -7.01
CA GLN A 282 1.78 7.02 -7.35
C GLN A 282 1.35 8.31 -8.05
N LEU A 283 0.74 8.18 -9.22
CA LEU A 283 0.28 9.29 -10.05
C LEU A 283 -1.25 9.32 -10.12
N GLY A 284 -1.85 10.34 -9.54
CA GLY A 284 -3.30 10.49 -9.58
C GLY A 284 -3.78 11.06 -10.92
N LEU A 285 -4.37 10.26 -11.80
CA LEU A 285 -4.99 10.69 -13.07
C LEU A 285 -6.48 10.96 -12.90
N GLN A 286 -7.17 10.05 -12.26
CA GLN A 286 -8.61 10.02 -11.95
C GLN A 286 -9.50 9.69 -13.15
N SER A 287 -9.28 10.30 -14.32
CA SER A 287 -9.95 10.06 -15.60
C SER A 287 -9.04 10.54 -16.73
N ILE A 288 -9.21 10.04 -17.94
CA ILE A 288 -8.56 10.59 -19.15
C ILE A 288 -9.47 11.59 -19.88
N ASN A 289 -10.70 11.73 -19.46
CA ASN A 289 -11.67 12.62 -20.11
C ASN A 289 -11.47 14.06 -19.62
N ASP A 290 -10.98 14.92 -20.49
CA ASP A 290 -10.71 16.34 -20.18
C ASP A 290 -11.96 17.11 -19.70
N GLN A 291 -13.15 16.79 -20.20
CA GLN A 291 -14.39 17.44 -19.74
C GLN A 291 -14.74 17.02 -18.31
N VAL A 292 -14.57 15.72 -17.99
CA VAL A 292 -14.75 15.19 -16.63
C VAL A 292 -13.78 15.85 -15.68
N LEU A 293 -12.49 15.93 -16.06
CA LEU A 293 -11.45 16.55 -15.25
C LEU A 293 -11.71 18.03 -15.00
N LYS A 294 -12.11 18.78 -16.01
CA LYS A 294 -12.50 20.20 -15.87
C LYS A 294 -13.66 20.39 -14.90
N THR A 295 -14.63 19.45 -14.89
CA THR A 295 -15.80 19.50 -14.00
C THR A 295 -15.40 19.39 -12.52
N ILE A 296 -14.30 18.69 -12.23
CA ILE A 296 -13.75 18.53 -10.87
C ILE A 296 -12.51 19.39 -10.61
N HIS A 297 -12.32 20.46 -11.38
CA HIS A 297 -11.18 21.40 -11.30
C HIS A 297 -9.80 20.72 -11.43
N ARG A 298 -9.68 19.77 -12.39
CA ARG A 298 -8.41 19.17 -12.81
C ARG A 298 -8.16 19.42 -14.30
N SER A 299 -6.94 19.16 -14.72
CA SER A 299 -6.52 19.11 -16.11
C SER A 299 -5.57 17.94 -16.31
N LEU A 300 -5.60 17.36 -17.48
CA LEU A 300 -4.66 16.37 -17.95
C LEU A 300 -4.44 16.57 -19.45
N ASP A 301 -3.20 16.53 -19.87
CA ASP A 301 -2.81 16.41 -21.27
C ASP A 301 -2.21 15.01 -21.47
N LEU A 302 -2.87 14.20 -22.31
CA LEU A 302 -2.47 12.80 -22.52
C LEU A 302 -1.12 12.66 -23.25
N GLU A 303 -0.79 13.61 -24.15
CA GLU A 303 0.50 13.60 -24.85
C GLU A 303 1.63 13.91 -23.87
N VAL A 304 1.41 14.93 -23.02
CA VAL A 304 2.34 15.27 -21.94
C VAL A 304 2.46 14.11 -20.95
N LEU A 305 1.35 13.49 -20.56
CA LEU A 305 1.38 12.32 -19.68
C LEU A 305 2.24 11.18 -20.26
N ALA A 306 2.01 10.84 -21.53
CA ALA A 306 2.77 9.79 -22.20
C ALA A 306 4.27 10.10 -22.23
N GLU A 307 4.65 11.36 -22.49
CA GLU A 307 6.06 11.80 -22.40
C GLU A 307 6.64 11.59 -21.00
N LYS A 308 5.89 11.96 -19.94
CA LYS A 308 6.35 11.83 -18.54
C LYS A 308 6.47 10.39 -18.11
N ILE A 309 5.52 9.54 -18.51
CA ILE A 309 5.58 8.09 -18.25
C ILE A 309 6.82 7.49 -18.94
N HIS A 310 7.08 7.86 -20.20
CA HIS A 310 8.28 7.37 -20.89
C HIS A 310 9.58 7.79 -20.19
N LEU A 311 9.64 8.97 -19.56
CA LEU A 311 10.80 9.36 -18.75
C LEU A 311 10.97 8.45 -17.53
N LEU A 312 9.88 8.08 -16.85
CA LEU A 312 9.94 7.18 -15.70
C LEU A 312 10.34 5.75 -16.12
N GLU A 313 9.81 5.25 -17.23
CA GLU A 313 10.16 3.94 -17.79
C GLU A 313 11.63 3.86 -18.18
N ALA A 314 12.16 4.91 -18.83
CA ALA A 314 13.56 4.97 -19.25
C ALA A 314 14.54 4.91 -18.07
N GLU A 315 14.13 5.36 -16.90
CA GLU A 315 14.93 5.33 -15.66
C GLU A 315 14.55 4.12 -14.77
N GLY A 316 13.65 3.23 -15.21
CA GLY A 316 13.24 2.05 -14.47
C GLY A 316 12.42 2.32 -13.20
N VAL A 317 11.79 3.50 -13.10
CA VAL A 317 11.00 3.89 -11.93
C VAL A 317 9.73 3.05 -11.81
N ILE A 318 9.49 2.49 -10.61
CA ILE A 318 8.24 1.80 -10.29
C ILE A 318 7.13 2.84 -10.10
N TYR A 319 6.08 2.78 -10.91
CA TYR A 319 4.96 3.72 -10.81
C TYR A 319 3.60 3.04 -10.86
N GLY A 320 2.62 3.69 -10.21
CA GLY A 320 1.22 3.32 -10.23
C GLY A 320 0.34 4.47 -10.72
N LEU A 321 -0.84 4.15 -11.23
CA LEU A 321 -1.81 5.10 -11.75
C LEU A 321 -3.15 4.96 -11.03
N ASP A 322 -3.77 6.10 -10.64
CA ASP A 322 -5.05 6.12 -9.95
C ASP A 322 -6.19 6.55 -10.85
N LEU A 323 -7.30 5.83 -10.77
CA LEU A 323 -8.57 6.16 -11.40
C LEU A 323 -9.70 6.26 -10.38
N ILE A 324 -10.68 7.13 -10.66
CA ILE A 324 -11.91 7.25 -9.88
C ILE A 324 -13.12 7.06 -10.80
N TYR A 325 -13.98 6.09 -10.53
CA TYR A 325 -15.28 5.98 -11.19
C TYR A 325 -16.38 6.69 -10.39
N GLY A 326 -17.40 7.14 -11.07
CA GLY A 326 -18.50 7.90 -10.46
C GLY A 326 -18.33 9.43 -10.55
N LEU A 327 -17.30 9.93 -11.23
CA LEU A 327 -17.04 11.37 -11.39
C LEU A 327 -18.18 12.04 -12.18
N PRO A 328 -18.58 13.29 -11.83
CA PRO A 328 -19.60 14.02 -12.59
C PRO A 328 -19.19 14.26 -14.04
N GLY A 329 -20.11 14.01 -14.97
CA GLY A 329 -19.89 14.13 -16.41
C GLY A 329 -19.25 12.92 -17.07
N ASP A 330 -18.95 11.85 -16.30
CA ASP A 330 -18.47 10.57 -16.82
C ASP A 330 -19.58 9.51 -16.79
N ASN A 331 -19.32 8.32 -17.34
CA ASN A 331 -20.21 7.16 -17.33
C ASN A 331 -19.39 5.87 -17.47
N TYR A 332 -20.05 4.72 -17.44
CA TYR A 332 -19.37 3.42 -17.53
C TYR A 332 -18.49 3.27 -18.78
N ALA A 333 -18.93 3.76 -19.93
CA ALA A 333 -18.15 3.69 -21.17
C ALA A 333 -16.88 4.56 -21.09
N GLY A 334 -16.99 5.81 -20.60
CA GLY A 334 -15.86 6.70 -20.41
C GLY A 334 -14.85 6.17 -19.37
N PHE A 335 -15.34 5.56 -18.29
CA PHE A 335 -14.48 4.91 -17.33
C PHE A 335 -13.71 3.71 -17.93
N ARG A 336 -14.37 2.87 -18.75
CA ARG A 336 -13.70 1.78 -19.47
C ARG A 336 -12.61 2.29 -20.40
N ASP A 337 -12.88 3.37 -21.14
CA ASP A 337 -11.89 3.97 -22.03
C ASP A 337 -10.72 4.56 -21.21
N SER A 338 -10.97 5.11 -20.03
CA SER A 338 -9.94 5.55 -19.09
C SER A 338 -9.07 4.39 -18.62
N LEU A 339 -9.68 3.27 -18.24
CA LEU A 339 -8.96 2.06 -17.81
C LEU A 339 -8.12 1.47 -18.94
N ASP A 340 -8.70 1.34 -20.15
CA ASP A 340 -7.99 0.80 -21.31
C ASP A 340 -6.77 1.67 -21.68
N THR A 341 -6.89 2.99 -21.58
CA THR A 341 -5.80 3.92 -21.83
C THR A 341 -4.72 3.84 -20.75
N VAL A 342 -5.10 3.82 -19.48
CA VAL A 342 -4.15 3.69 -18.36
C VAL A 342 -3.34 2.42 -18.47
N LEU A 343 -3.96 1.31 -18.81
CA LEU A 343 -3.26 0.02 -18.96
C LEU A 343 -2.39 -0.07 -20.21
N SER A 344 -2.59 0.81 -21.20
CA SER A 344 -1.68 0.88 -22.35
C SER A 344 -0.30 1.46 -21.98
N PHE A 345 -0.18 2.13 -20.84
CA PHE A 345 1.08 2.58 -20.26
C PHE A 345 1.79 1.51 -19.41
N SER A 346 1.23 0.33 -19.28
CA SER A 346 1.81 -0.78 -18.50
C SER A 346 2.29 -0.41 -17.08
N PRO A 347 1.51 0.35 -16.29
CA PRO A 347 1.92 0.73 -14.94
C PRO A 347 2.13 -0.50 -14.06
N ASN A 348 3.03 -0.41 -13.07
CA ASN A 348 3.26 -1.50 -12.13
C ASN A 348 2.03 -1.79 -11.25
N HIS A 349 1.15 -0.79 -11.07
CA HIS A 349 -0.05 -0.90 -10.27
C HIS A 349 -1.14 0.05 -10.74
N VAL A 350 -2.41 -0.38 -10.68
CA VAL A 350 -3.58 0.47 -10.98
C VAL A 350 -4.52 0.47 -9.79
N HIS A 351 -4.69 1.63 -9.15
CA HIS A 351 -5.71 1.81 -8.14
C HIS A 351 -7.00 2.35 -8.75
N ILE A 352 -8.12 1.74 -8.42
CA ILE A 352 -9.44 2.16 -8.88
C ILE A 352 -10.33 2.39 -7.66
N PHE A 353 -10.77 3.64 -7.49
CA PHE A 353 -11.58 4.04 -6.35
C PHE A 353 -13.00 4.39 -6.77
N PRO A 354 -14.02 3.99 -5.99
CA PRO A 354 -15.34 4.60 -6.07
C PRO A 354 -15.27 6.05 -5.62
N LEU A 355 -16.00 6.93 -6.28
CA LEU A 355 -16.12 8.30 -5.81
C LEU A 355 -16.76 8.33 -4.42
N SER A 356 -16.01 8.83 -3.43
CA SER A 356 -16.54 9.15 -2.11
C SER A 356 -16.92 10.63 -2.03
N VAL A 357 -18.17 10.91 -1.66
CA VAL A 357 -18.72 12.27 -1.54
C VAL A 357 -18.49 12.78 -0.13
N LEU A 358 -17.22 13.07 0.17
CA LEU A 358 -16.75 13.38 1.52
C LEU A 358 -17.40 14.67 2.07
N PRO A 359 -17.93 14.66 3.30
CA PRO A 359 -18.47 15.84 3.93
C PRO A 359 -17.46 17.01 3.96
N GLY A 360 -17.97 18.20 3.71
CA GLY A 360 -17.16 19.41 3.69
C GLY A 360 -16.40 19.70 2.40
N THR A 361 -16.37 18.80 1.41
CA THR A 361 -15.80 19.05 0.09
C THR A 361 -16.72 19.92 -0.78
N ARG A 362 -16.17 20.56 -1.81
CA ARG A 362 -16.96 21.31 -2.81
C ARG A 362 -17.95 20.41 -3.52
N LEU A 363 -17.55 19.17 -3.83
CA LEU A 363 -18.44 18.20 -4.48
C LEU A 363 -19.65 17.89 -3.61
N ALA A 364 -19.46 17.69 -2.31
CA ALA A 364 -20.56 17.48 -1.37
C ALA A 364 -21.51 18.68 -1.29
N GLN A 365 -20.99 19.90 -1.39
CA GLN A 365 -21.82 21.13 -1.44
C GLN A 365 -22.59 21.27 -2.77
N GLN A 366 -22.10 20.68 -3.84
CA GLN A 366 -22.70 20.72 -5.18
C GLN A 366 -23.55 19.47 -5.49
N ARG A 367 -23.84 18.63 -4.49
CA ARG A 367 -24.54 17.34 -4.69
C ARG A 367 -25.86 17.48 -5.45
N ASP A 368 -26.63 18.54 -5.19
CA ASP A 368 -27.91 18.77 -5.85
C ASP A 368 -27.74 19.14 -7.34
N ARG A 369 -26.66 19.86 -7.68
CA ARG A 369 -26.33 20.22 -9.07
C ARG A 369 -26.10 18.98 -9.94
N TYR A 370 -25.47 17.95 -9.40
CA TYR A 370 -25.14 16.73 -10.12
C TYR A 370 -26.11 15.58 -9.83
N GLY A 371 -27.19 15.83 -9.07
CA GLY A 371 -28.15 14.79 -8.68
C GLY A 371 -27.52 13.64 -7.87
N ILE A 372 -26.47 13.95 -7.11
CA ILE A 372 -25.68 12.97 -6.35
C ILE A 372 -26.50 12.36 -5.22
N LYS A 373 -26.63 11.04 -5.25
CA LYS A 373 -27.07 10.21 -4.14
C LYS A 373 -25.89 9.38 -3.67
N ALA A 374 -25.43 9.63 -2.46
CA ALA A 374 -24.32 8.91 -1.84
C ALA A 374 -24.79 8.24 -0.56
N GLN A 375 -23.99 7.30 -0.05
CA GLN A 375 -24.20 6.70 1.25
C GLN A 375 -24.24 7.81 2.32
N PRO A 376 -25.17 7.75 3.28
CA PRO A 376 -25.27 8.77 4.33
C PRO A 376 -24.17 8.64 5.39
N GLU A 377 -23.53 7.50 5.45
CA GLU A 377 -22.45 7.14 6.39
C GLU A 377 -21.19 6.72 5.62
N PRO A 378 -20.02 6.73 6.27
CA PRO A 378 -18.79 6.25 5.64
C PRO A 378 -18.93 4.85 5.02
N PRO A 379 -18.29 4.65 3.88
CA PRO A 379 -17.31 5.49 3.18
C PRO A 379 -17.88 6.57 2.25
N TYR A 380 -19.17 6.93 2.34
CA TYR A 380 -19.85 7.97 1.56
C TYR A 380 -19.80 7.75 0.05
N GLU A 381 -19.73 6.50 -0.38
CA GLU A 381 -19.64 6.16 -1.79
C GLU A 381 -20.87 6.65 -2.57
N LEU A 382 -20.63 7.09 -3.80
CA LEU A 382 -21.67 7.42 -4.75
C LEU A 382 -22.53 6.18 -5.02
N ILE A 383 -23.86 6.33 -4.88
CA ILE A 383 -24.85 5.31 -5.23
C ILE A 383 -25.34 5.54 -6.66
N SER A 384 -25.67 6.79 -6.98
CA SER A 384 -26.08 7.22 -8.32
C SER A 384 -25.96 8.74 -8.46
N SER A 385 -25.97 9.23 -9.70
CA SER A 385 -26.04 10.66 -10.01
C SER A 385 -26.83 10.88 -11.30
N THR A 386 -26.82 12.11 -11.84
CA THR A 386 -27.40 12.41 -13.15
C THR A 386 -26.74 11.59 -14.26
N ASP A 387 -25.43 11.34 -14.13
CA ASP A 387 -24.60 10.71 -15.15
C ASP A 387 -24.36 9.22 -14.89
N TRP A 388 -24.61 8.75 -13.67
CA TRP A 388 -24.33 7.39 -13.22
C TRP A 388 -25.55 6.68 -12.67
N THR A 389 -25.92 5.57 -13.25
CA THR A 389 -26.93 4.65 -12.70
C THR A 389 -26.33 3.76 -11.60
N ILE A 390 -27.19 3.15 -10.77
CA ILE A 390 -26.77 2.15 -9.77
C ILE A 390 -26.10 0.96 -10.45
N GLU A 391 -26.62 0.53 -11.59
CA GLU A 391 -26.12 -0.58 -12.38
C GLU A 391 -24.73 -0.30 -12.93
N GLU A 392 -24.46 0.91 -13.41
CA GLU A 392 -23.13 1.30 -13.90
C GLU A 392 -22.11 1.37 -12.78
N MET A 393 -22.48 1.91 -11.60
CA MET A 393 -21.61 1.90 -10.42
C MET A 393 -21.25 0.47 -10.01
N GLU A 394 -22.20 -0.44 -10.08
CA GLU A 394 -21.99 -1.84 -9.78
C GLU A 394 -21.07 -2.53 -10.83
N LEU A 395 -21.24 -2.22 -12.12
CA LEU A 395 -20.33 -2.71 -13.18
C LEU A 395 -18.89 -2.21 -12.97
N CYS A 396 -18.71 -0.95 -12.59
CA CYS A 396 -17.39 -0.41 -12.24
C CYS A 396 -16.78 -1.12 -11.03
N ARG A 397 -17.55 -1.43 -10.00
CA ARG A 397 -17.08 -2.17 -8.81
C ARG A 397 -16.56 -3.55 -9.20
N ARG A 398 -17.27 -4.27 -10.08
CA ARG A 398 -16.84 -5.57 -10.61
C ARG A 398 -15.55 -5.44 -11.42
N LEU A 399 -15.49 -4.42 -12.26
CA LEU A 399 -14.33 -4.16 -13.10
C LEU A 399 -13.10 -3.82 -12.25
N ALA A 400 -13.25 -2.97 -11.23
CA ALA A 400 -12.19 -2.63 -10.28
C ALA A 400 -11.68 -3.88 -9.52
N ALA A 401 -12.58 -4.73 -9.05
CA ALA A 401 -12.20 -5.98 -8.38
C ALA A 401 -11.45 -6.93 -9.32
N ALA A 402 -11.89 -7.02 -10.59
CA ALA A 402 -11.21 -7.85 -11.58
C ALA A 402 -9.79 -7.34 -11.89
N VAL A 403 -9.60 -6.02 -12.00
CA VAL A 403 -8.28 -5.40 -12.18
C VAL A 403 -7.39 -5.70 -10.98
N ASP A 404 -7.89 -5.52 -9.78
CA ASP A 404 -7.09 -5.76 -8.58
C ASP A 404 -6.68 -7.23 -8.43
N LEU A 405 -7.61 -8.17 -8.67
CA LEU A 405 -7.31 -9.60 -8.63
C LEU A 405 -6.35 -10.04 -9.76
N PHE A 406 -6.58 -9.59 -10.98
CA PHE A 406 -5.83 -10.07 -12.13
C PHE A 406 -4.50 -9.34 -12.28
N TYR A 407 -4.54 -8.00 -12.29
CA TYR A 407 -3.40 -7.16 -12.63
C TYR A 407 -2.49 -6.91 -11.44
N ASN A 408 -3.07 -6.44 -10.32
CA ASN A 408 -2.30 -6.07 -9.14
C ASN A 408 -1.88 -7.32 -8.32
N THR A 409 -2.83 -8.00 -7.71
CA THR A 409 -2.58 -9.18 -6.86
C THR A 409 -2.07 -10.36 -7.68
N GLY A 410 -2.61 -10.55 -8.90
CA GLY A 410 -2.19 -11.58 -9.84
C GLY A 410 -0.86 -11.31 -10.53
N ARG A 411 -0.31 -10.08 -10.39
CA ARG A 411 1.02 -9.70 -10.89
C ARG A 411 1.21 -9.92 -12.39
N ALA A 412 0.14 -9.67 -13.15
CA ALA A 412 0.14 -9.95 -14.59
C ALA A 412 0.87 -8.88 -15.43
N VAL A 413 1.39 -7.82 -14.83
CA VAL A 413 1.93 -6.62 -15.49
C VAL A 413 2.85 -6.96 -16.65
N ALA A 414 3.89 -7.76 -16.42
CA ALA A 414 4.94 -8.02 -17.41
C ALA A 414 4.47 -8.76 -18.66
N PHE A 415 3.43 -9.59 -18.57
CA PHE A 415 2.91 -10.37 -19.71
C PHE A 415 1.48 -9.97 -20.11
N PHE A 416 0.92 -8.93 -19.50
CA PHE A 416 -0.44 -8.47 -19.79
C PHE A 416 -0.64 -8.01 -21.24
N PRO A 417 0.27 -7.23 -21.86
CA PRO A 417 0.17 -6.86 -23.26
C PRO A 417 0.11 -8.07 -24.19
N ALA A 418 0.91 -9.11 -23.90
CA ALA A 418 0.94 -10.34 -24.69
C ALA A 418 -0.37 -11.13 -24.58
N ILE A 419 -1.02 -11.15 -23.40
CA ILE A 419 -2.37 -11.74 -23.24
C ILE A 419 -3.38 -11.01 -24.13
N LEU A 420 -3.41 -9.68 -24.08
CA LEU A 420 -4.34 -8.87 -24.85
C LEU A 420 -4.17 -9.09 -26.35
N GLN A 421 -2.92 -9.14 -26.81
CA GLN A 421 -2.59 -9.39 -28.22
C GLN A 421 -3.05 -10.79 -28.66
N SER A 422 -2.70 -11.82 -27.91
CA SER A 422 -3.06 -13.22 -28.24
C SER A 422 -4.57 -13.45 -28.21
N LEU A 423 -5.29 -12.81 -27.29
CA LEU A 423 -6.75 -12.92 -27.20
C LEU A 423 -7.48 -11.91 -28.08
N GLN A 424 -6.76 -10.97 -28.73
CA GLN A 424 -7.31 -9.88 -29.55
C GLN A 424 -8.44 -9.13 -28.83
N THR A 425 -8.19 -8.76 -27.57
CA THR A 425 -9.19 -8.14 -26.70
C THR A 425 -8.67 -6.85 -26.09
N ARG A 426 -9.60 -5.99 -25.61
CA ARG A 426 -9.26 -4.78 -24.85
C ARG A 426 -9.15 -5.13 -23.35
N PRO A 427 -8.33 -4.40 -22.56
CA PRO A 427 -8.19 -4.63 -21.12
C PRO A 427 -9.52 -4.75 -20.38
N SER A 428 -10.41 -3.75 -20.54
CA SER A 428 -11.70 -3.72 -19.86
C SER A 428 -12.58 -4.94 -20.19
N ALA A 429 -12.58 -5.40 -21.45
CA ALA A 429 -13.33 -6.57 -21.87
C ALA A 429 -12.76 -7.87 -21.29
N LEU A 430 -11.43 -7.99 -21.18
CA LEU A 430 -10.76 -9.12 -20.53
C LEU A 430 -11.18 -9.23 -19.07
N PHE A 431 -11.15 -8.13 -18.33
CA PHE A 431 -11.51 -8.12 -16.91
C PHE A 431 -12.99 -8.39 -16.68
N GLU A 432 -13.89 -7.87 -17.54
CA GLU A 432 -15.31 -8.21 -17.47
C GLU A 432 -15.55 -9.72 -17.68
N ASP A 433 -14.84 -10.32 -18.63
CA ASP A 433 -14.94 -11.76 -18.91
C ASP A 433 -14.33 -12.59 -17.77
N PHE A 434 -13.18 -12.17 -17.24
CA PHE A 434 -12.55 -12.78 -16.05
C PHE A 434 -13.49 -12.78 -14.85
N PHE A 435 -14.12 -11.65 -14.53
CA PHE A 435 -15.06 -11.55 -13.42
C PHE A 435 -16.27 -12.48 -13.60
N LYS A 436 -16.82 -12.51 -14.83
CA LYS A 436 -17.94 -13.41 -15.17
C LYS A 436 -17.53 -14.88 -15.02
N TRP A 437 -16.32 -15.23 -15.47
CA TRP A 437 -15.80 -16.59 -15.36
C TRP A 437 -15.63 -17.01 -13.89
N ILE A 438 -15.06 -16.15 -13.05
CA ILE A 438 -14.89 -16.47 -11.62
C ILE A 438 -16.24 -16.72 -10.94
N LEU A 439 -17.26 -15.92 -11.20
CA LEU A 439 -18.60 -16.11 -10.62
C LEU A 439 -19.28 -17.44 -11.03
N GLN A 440 -18.80 -18.08 -12.08
CA GLN A 440 -19.27 -19.40 -12.49
C GLN A 440 -18.57 -20.55 -11.76
N GLN A 441 -17.47 -20.26 -11.02
CA GLN A 441 -16.78 -21.26 -10.25
C GLN A 441 -17.59 -21.60 -8.98
N GLN A 442 -17.51 -22.86 -8.57
CA GLN A 442 -18.20 -23.31 -7.35
C GLN A 442 -17.55 -22.64 -6.12
N ASP A 443 -18.39 -22.30 -5.15
CA ASP A 443 -18.00 -21.76 -3.83
C ASP A 443 -17.48 -20.30 -3.80
N ILE A 444 -17.56 -19.56 -4.90
CA ILE A 444 -17.18 -18.15 -4.94
C ILE A 444 -18.45 -17.28 -4.99
N ASN A 445 -18.64 -16.42 -3.98
CA ASN A 445 -19.72 -15.45 -3.96
C ASN A 445 -19.24 -14.05 -4.35
N TYR A 446 -20.16 -13.22 -4.76
CA TYR A 446 -19.89 -11.84 -5.18
C TYR A 446 -19.21 -11.00 -4.09
N ASP A 447 -19.70 -11.05 -2.86
CA ASP A 447 -19.22 -10.20 -1.77
C ASP A 447 -17.76 -10.52 -1.40
N SER A 448 -17.35 -11.79 -1.56
CA SER A 448 -15.95 -12.17 -1.34
C SER A 448 -15.01 -11.68 -2.45
N LEU A 449 -15.50 -11.51 -3.67
CA LEU A 449 -14.68 -11.08 -4.82
C LEU A 449 -14.36 -9.59 -4.79
N VAL A 450 -15.29 -8.75 -4.36
CA VAL A 450 -15.12 -7.29 -4.37
C VAL A 450 -14.23 -6.79 -3.23
N ILE A 451 -13.80 -7.67 -2.32
CA ILE A 451 -12.87 -7.38 -1.24
C ILE A 451 -11.58 -8.15 -1.49
N SER A 452 -10.64 -7.55 -2.20
CA SER A 452 -9.37 -8.17 -2.59
C SER A 452 -8.56 -8.71 -1.41
N SER A 453 -8.62 -8.08 -0.26
CA SER A 453 -7.93 -8.53 0.96
C SER A 453 -8.41 -9.89 1.51
N ASN A 454 -9.48 -10.45 0.97
CA ASN A 454 -10.00 -11.76 1.37
C ASN A 454 -9.30 -12.93 0.67
N TRP A 455 -8.45 -12.66 -0.31
CA TRP A 455 -7.82 -13.69 -1.13
C TRP A 455 -6.33 -13.83 -0.81
N ALA A 456 -5.91 -15.06 -0.53
CA ALA A 456 -4.48 -15.36 -0.49
C ALA A 456 -3.89 -15.29 -1.90
N THR A 457 -2.63 -14.89 -2.03
CA THR A 457 -1.95 -14.79 -3.33
C THR A 457 -1.95 -16.11 -4.10
N ASP A 458 -1.81 -17.23 -3.40
CA ASP A 458 -1.89 -18.59 -3.99
C ASP A 458 -3.27 -18.90 -4.59
N ASP A 459 -4.35 -18.39 -4.00
CA ASP A 459 -5.71 -18.60 -4.52
C ASP A 459 -5.91 -17.78 -5.80
N VAL A 460 -5.44 -16.54 -5.79
CA VAL A 460 -5.47 -15.66 -6.98
C VAL A 460 -4.64 -16.28 -8.12
N TYR A 461 -3.44 -16.76 -7.81
CA TYR A 461 -2.59 -17.44 -8.78
C TYR A 461 -3.31 -18.64 -9.44
N ARG A 462 -3.95 -19.50 -8.64
CA ARG A 462 -4.75 -20.62 -9.18
C ARG A 462 -5.94 -20.19 -10.02
N MET A 463 -6.61 -19.10 -9.63
CA MET A 463 -7.70 -18.52 -10.44
C MET A 463 -7.19 -18.03 -11.80
N LEU A 464 -6.06 -17.34 -11.85
CA LEU A 464 -5.48 -16.87 -13.10
C LEU A 464 -5.07 -18.04 -14.00
N GLN A 465 -4.43 -19.07 -13.44
CA GLN A 465 -4.08 -20.28 -14.21
C GLN A 465 -5.34 -20.91 -14.86
N GLY A 466 -6.40 -21.11 -14.07
CA GLY A 466 -7.65 -21.68 -14.54
C GLY A 466 -8.31 -20.84 -15.64
N TYR A 467 -8.34 -19.52 -15.45
CA TYR A 467 -8.93 -18.60 -16.43
C TYR A 467 -8.13 -18.56 -17.74
N LEU A 468 -6.81 -18.44 -17.67
CA LEU A 468 -5.96 -18.41 -18.87
C LEU A 468 -6.06 -19.70 -19.67
N CYS A 469 -6.02 -20.86 -19.01
CA CYS A 469 -6.27 -22.14 -19.67
C CYS A 469 -7.62 -22.17 -20.38
N HIS A 470 -8.68 -21.73 -19.69
CA HIS A 470 -10.04 -21.70 -20.25
C HIS A 470 -10.13 -20.79 -21.48
N GLN A 471 -9.60 -19.57 -21.37
CA GLN A 471 -9.69 -18.57 -22.45
C GLN A 471 -8.88 -18.95 -23.68
N LEU A 472 -7.63 -19.35 -23.49
CA LEU A 472 -6.77 -19.74 -24.60
C LEU A 472 -7.32 -20.97 -25.35
N GLN A 473 -7.91 -21.94 -24.64
CA GLN A 473 -8.59 -23.08 -25.27
C GLN A 473 -9.84 -22.63 -26.02
N ARG A 474 -10.69 -21.78 -25.42
CA ARG A 474 -11.92 -21.28 -26.01
C ARG A 474 -11.68 -20.46 -27.28
N THR A 475 -10.59 -19.71 -27.35
CA THR A 475 -10.23 -18.85 -28.49
C THR A 475 -9.38 -19.58 -29.55
N GLY A 476 -9.10 -20.86 -29.36
CA GLY A 476 -8.28 -21.65 -30.31
C GLY A 476 -6.77 -21.45 -30.14
N GLN A 477 -6.34 -20.74 -29.09
CA GLN A 477 -4.93 -20.46 -28.76
C GLN A 477 -4.35 -21.47 -27.75
N GLY A 478 -4.89 -22.69 -27.71
CA GLY A 478 -4.48 -23.70 -26.72
C GLY A 478 -3.00 -24.08 -26.76
N HIS A 479 -2.32 -23.85 -27.89
CA HIS A 479 -0.88 -24.06 -28.04
C HIS A 479 -0.03 -23.07 -27.23
N LEU A 480 -0.58 -21.93 -26.82
CA LEU A 480 0.10 -20.91 -26.01
C LEU A 480 -0.04 -21.15 -24.49
N VAL A 481 -0.88 -22.10 -24.05
CA VAL A 481 -1.17 -22.33 -22.63
C VAL A 481 0.11 -22.53 -21.82
N SER A 482 1.02 -23.39 -22.27
CA SER A 482 2.25 -23.68 -21.52
C SER A 482 3.15 -22.45 -21.34
N VAL A 483 3.29 -21.61 -22.38
CA VAL A 483 4.10 -20.38 -22.33
C VAL A 483 3.50 -19.38 -21.34
N PHE A 484 2.18 -19.14 -21.43
CA PHE A 484 1.51 -18.22 -20.51
C PHE A 484 1.56 -18.70 -19.07
N LEU A 485 1.42 -20.01 -18.83
CA LEU A 485 1.52 -20.55 -17.49
C LEU A 485 2.94 -20.45 -16.93
N ASP A 486 3.96 -20.63 -17.75
CA ASP A 486 5.35 -20.46 -17.34
C ASP A 486 5.64 -18.99 -16.99
N MET A 487 5.18 -18.03 -17.80
CA MET A 487 5.33 -16.59 -17.49
C MET A 487 4.60 -16.21 -16.20
N LEU A 488 3.34 -16.63 -16.03
CA LEU A 488 2.60 -16.39 -14.80
C LEU A 488 3.31 -17.02 -13.59
N CYS A 489 3.79 -18.25 -13.74
CA CYS A 489 4.50 -18.99 -12.71
C CYS A 489 5.79 -18.26 -12.29
N TYR A 490 6.58 -17.80 -13.26
CA TYR A 490 7.81 -17.05 -13.02
C TYR A 490 7.54 -15.78 -12.22
N HIS A 491 6.65 -14.90 -12.70
CA HIS A 491 6.36 -13.63 -12.03
C HIS A 491 5.75 -13.80 -10.65
N PHE A 492 4.91 -14.82 -10.48
CA PHE A 492 4.38 -15.17 -9.16
C PHE A 492 5.50 -15.57 -8.18
N HIS A 493 6.34 -16.52 -8.54
CA HIS A 493 7.41 -17.00 -7.66
C HIS A 493 8.52 -15.98 -7.47
N TYR A 494 8.84 -15.17 -8.47
CA TYR A 494 9.77 -14.05 -8.35
C TYR A 494 9.31 -13.10 -7.23
N ALA A 495 8.08 -12.64 -7.29
CA ALA A 495 7.55 -11.70 -6.32
C ALA A 495 7.36 -12.33 -4.92
N GLU A 496 6.94 -13.60 -4.85
CA GLU A 496 6.87 -14.32 -3.56
C GLU A 496 8.26 -14.52 -2.92
N THR A 497 9.31 -14.66 -3.73
CA THR A 497 10.69 -14.75 -3.26
C THR A 497 11.20 -13.40 -2.80
N LEU A 498 10.87 -12.32 -3.52
CA LEU A 498 11.23 -10.96 -3.14
C LEU A 498 10.65 -10.56 -1.77
N LEU A 499 9.44 -11.03 -1.45
CA LEU A 499 8.78 -10.81 -0.16
C LEU A 499 9.20 -11.83 0.92
N GLY A 500 9.92 -12.87 0.54
CA GLY A 500 10.37 -13.94 1.43
C GLY A 500 11.61 -13.60 2.24
N GLU A 501 12.10 -14.60 2.98
CA GLU A 501 13.35 -14.48 3.76
C GLU A 501 14.57 -14.55 2.86
N GLU A 502 15.61 -13.81 3.23
CA GLU A 502 16.91 -13.90 2.54
C GLU A 502 17.62 -15.21 2.79
N LEU A 503 18.25 -15.72 1.72
CA LEU A 503 19.16 -16.83 1.80
C LEU A 503 20.55 -16.29 2.20
N LEU A 504 20.90 -16.48 3.46
CA LEU A 504 22.19 -16.04 3.98
C LEU A 504 23.29 -17.03 3.58
N PRO A 505 24.48 -16.56 3.26
CA PRO A 505 25.65 -17.44 3.09
C PRO A 505 25.93 -18.19 4.40
N PRO A 506 26.60 -19.35 4.34
CA PRO A 506 26.91 -20.13 5.53
C PRO A 506 27.74 -19.29 6.50
N PRO A 507 27.43 -19.36 7.81
CA PRO A 507 28.10 -18.54 8.82
C PRO A 507 29.56 -18.95 9.11
N ASP A 508 30.03 -20.08 8.56
CA ASP A 508 31.31 -20.67 8.96
C ASP A 508 31.97 -21.43 7.81
N GLU A 509 33.11 -20.93 7.35
CA GLU A 509 33.97 -21.58 6.35
C GLU A 509 34.48 -22.96 6.82
N THR A 510 34.45 -23.27 8.12
CA THR A 510 34.81 -24.58 8.65
C THR A 510 33.89 -25.71 8.20
N LEU A 511 32.68 -25.39 7.69
CA LEU A 511 31.78 -26.37 7.10
C LEU A 511 32.38 -27.07 5.88
N LEU A 512 33.19 -26.34 5.10
CA LEU A 512 33.88 -26.85 3.92
C LEU A 512 35.06 -27.80 4.26
N GLN A 513 35.46 -27.84 5.55
CA GLN A 513 36.50 -28.76 6.02
C GLN A 513 35.96 -30.16 6.41
N LYS A 514 34.62 -30.34 6.41
CA LYS A 514 34.00 -31.63 6.65
C LYS A 514 34.14 -32.54 5.43
N ASN A 515 33.96 -33.83 5.63
CA ASN A 515 33.78 -34.77 4.52
C ASN A 515 32.45 -34.48 3.81
N LEU A 516 32.52 -33.66 2.77
CA LEU A 516 31.33 -33.16 2.06
C LEU A 516 30.48 -34.30 1.46
N TRP A 517 31.15 -35.37 1.03
CA TRP A 517 30.51 -36.50 0.36
C TRP A 517 29.78 -37.46 1.28
N GLU A 518 30.28 -37.64 2.49
CA GLU A 518 29.74 -38.61 3.46
C GLU A 518 28.88 -37.94 4.57
N THR A 519 28.93 -36.60 4.66
CA THR A 519 28.13 -35.89 5.66
C THR A 519 26.70 -35.70 5.15
N PRO A 520 25.66 -36.08 5.91
CA PRO A 520 24.28 -35.73 5.58
C PRO A 520 24.04 -34.22 5.71
N TRP A 521 23.46 -33.63 4.67
CA TRP A 521 23.10 -32.21 4.61
C TRP A 521 21.59 -32.03 4.57
N GLN A 522 21.12 -30.87 5.00
CA GLN A 522 19.72 -30.46 4.90
C GLN A 522 19.58 -29.29 3.94
N SER A 523 18.61 -29.39 3.04
CA SER A 523 18.23 -28.29 2.16
C SER A 523 17.67 -27.12 2.95
N SER A 524 18.04 -25.90 2.61
CA SER A 524 17.47 -24.68 3.15
C SER A 524 15.98 -24.59 2.77
N THR A 525 15.18 -23.97 3.62
CA THR A 525 13.77 -23.66 3.35
C THR A 525 13.58 -22.27 2.77
N LYS A 526 14.67 -21.50 2.57
CA LYS A 526 14.65 -20.10 2.17
C LYS A 526 14.77 -19.87 0.65
N TYR A 527 14.67 -20.92 -0.12
CA TYR A 527 14.59 -20.88 -1.58
C TYR A 527 13.39 -21.66 -2.09
N ARG A 528 13.02 -21.46 -3.34
CA ARG A 528 11.92 -22.17 -4.00
C ARG A 528 12.44 -22.88 -5.24
N MET A 529 12.06 -24.14 -5.41
CA MET A 529 12.30 -24.89 -6.65
C MET A 529 11.00 -24.98 -7.44
N VAL A 530 10.98 -24.42 -8.62
CA VAL A 530 9.78 -24.24 -9.43
C VAL A 530 9.93 -24.93 -10.78
N PRO A 531 9.04 -25.87 -11.14
CA PRO A 531 9.06 -26.52 -12.43
C PRO A 531 8.41 -25.66 -13.51
N PHE A 532 8.99 -25.67 -14.71
CA PHE A 532 8.51 -25.01 -15.92
C PHE A 532 8.39 -25.99 -17.08
N ALA A 533 7.54 -25.68 -18.04
CA ALA A 533 7.41 -26.47 -19.26
C ALA A 533 8.58 -26.21 -20.22
N TYR A 534 9.07 -24.98 -20.27
CA TYR A 534 10.21 -24.55 -21.08
C TYR A 534 11.46 -24.34 -20.23
N GLU A 535 12.61 -24.12 -20.86
CA GLU A 535 13.76 -23.53 -20.16
C GLU A 535 13.46 -22.06 -19.90
N ILE A 536 13.20 -21.75 -18.61
CA ILE A 536 12.67 -20.43 -18.24
C ILE A 536 13.66 -19.31 -18.49
N LEU A 537 14.96 -19.55 -18.33
CA LEU A 537 15.98 -18.53 -18.58
C LEU A 537 16.03 -18.16 -20.06
N ASP A 538 15.90 -19.13 -20.97
CA ASP A 538 15.84 -18.86 -22.40
C ASP A 538 14.64 -17.99 -22.77
N LEU A 539 13.49 -18.17 -22.07
CA LEU A 539 12.30 -17.35 -22.30
C LEU A 539 12.49 -15.90 -21.80
N LEU A 540 13.22 -15.70 -20.72
CA LEU A 540 13.46 -14.38 -20.13
C LEU A 540 14.47 -13.54 -20.92
N GLU A 541 15.39 -14.18 -21.65
CA GLU A 541 16.36 -13.49 -22.53
C GLU A 541 15.71 -12.87 -23.78
N MET A 542 14.46 -13.22 -24.04
CA MET A 542 13.73 -12.82 -25.27
C MET A 542 12.84 -11.60 -25.02
N GLU A 543 13.44 -10.44 -24.76
CA GLU A 543 12.73 -9.19 -24.39
C GLU A 543 11.67 -8.74 -25.41
N ASP A 544 11.83 -9.03 -26.72
CA ASP A 544 10.97 -8.52 -27.80
C ASP A 544 10.14 -9.59 -28.53
N LEU A 545 10.23 -10.87 -28.15
CA LEU A 545 9.50 -11.94 -28.84
C LEU A 545 8.02 -11.99 -28.43
N GLN A 546 7.15 -12.03 -29.44
CA GLN A 546 5.75 -12.33 -29.23
C GLN A 546 5.58 -13.78 -28.75
N LEU A 547 4.64 -14.03 -27.83
CA LEU A 547 4.44 -15.39 -27.27
C LEU A 547 4.14 -16.45 -28.33
N GLU A 548 3.53 -16.08 -29.45
CA GLU A 548 3.32 -16.96 -30.61
C GLU A 548 4.64 -17.40 -31.25
N GLU A 549 5.63 -16.52 -31.29
CA GLU A 549 6.97 -16.84 -31.80
C GLU A 549 7.71 -17.77 -30.85
N ILE A 550 7.60 -17.54 -29.52
CA ILE A 550 8.16 -18.44 -28.51
C ILE A 550 7.63 -19.85 -28.69
N ALA A 551 6.32 -20.04 -28.78
CA ALA A 551 5.70 -21.35 -28.97
C ALA A 551 6.13 -22.04 -30.29
N SER A 552 6.56 -21.27 -31.28
CA SER A 552 7.06 -21.79 -32.57
C SER A 552 8.56 -22.13 -32.57
N LEU A 553 9.36 -21.38 -31.83
CA LEU A 553 10.82 -21.47 -31.78
C LEU A 553 11.33 -22.44 -30.70
N PHE A 554 10.65 -22.50 -29.57
CA PHE A 554 11.05 -23.32 -28.43
C PHE A 554 10.19 -24.57 -28.30
N ARG A 555 10.80 -25.64 -27.80
CA ARG A 555 10.06 -26.85 -27.41
C ARG A 555 9.97 -26.95 -25.90
N PRO A 556 8.86 -27.46 -25.38
CA PRO A 556 8.74 -27.72 -23.94
C PRO A 556 9.65 -28.90 -23.57
N VAL A 557 10.84 -28.60 -23.08
CA VAL A 557 11.84 -29.59 -22.66
C VAL A 557 11.76 -29.90 -21.18
N GLY A 558 11.06 -29.06 -20.42
CA GLY A 558 11.00 -29.10 -18.96
C GLY A 558 12.26 -28.52 -18.33
N SER A 559 12.09 -27.64 -17.35
CA SER A 559 13.19 -27.17 -16.49
C SER A 559 12.70 -27.07 -15.05
N VAL A 560 13.65 -26.93 -14.12
CA VAL A 560 13.37 -26.54 -12.74
C VAL A 560 14.28 -25.39 -12.39
N ALA A 561 13.71 -24.25 -12.06
CA ALA A 561 14.48 -23.09 -11.63
C ALA A 561 14.44 -22.95 -10.10
N LEU A 562 15.54 -22.43 -9.57
CA LEU A 562 15.74 -22.07 -8.18
C LEU A 562 15.55 -20.57 -8.04
N PHE A 563 14.64 -20.16 -7.17
CA PHE A 563 14.44 -18.76 -6.79
C PHE A 563 15.00 -18.54 -5.39
N MET A 564 15.85 -17.54 -5.23
CA MET A 564 16.42 -17.15 -3.93
C MET A 564 16.57 -15.65 -3.85
N ARG A 565 16.41 -15.10 -2.62
CA ARG A 565 16.63 -13.68 -2.35
C ARG A 565 17.97 -13.48 -1.67
N ARG A 566 18.76 -12.50 -2.17
CA ARG A 566 20.04 -12.06 -1.59
C ARG A 566 20.19 -10.56 -1.79
N ASN A 567 20.67 -9.86 -0.80
CA ASN A 567 20.93 -8.41 -0.87
C ASN A 567 19.75 -7.63 -1.44
N ASN A 568 18.52 -8.01 -1.06
CA ASN A 568 17.26 -7.46 -1.58
C ASN A 568 16.96 -7.73 -3.06
N GLU A 569 17.73 -8.58 -3.74
CA GLU A 569 17.50 -8.99 -5.12
C GLU A 569 17.06 -10.46 -5.19
N VAL A 570 16.28 -10.78 -6.22
CA VAL A 570 15.86 -12.15 -6.51
C VAL A 570 16.73 -12.72 -7.62
N PHE A 571 17.36 -13.84 -7.32
CA PHE A 571 18.12 -14.64 -8.28
C PHE A 571 17.27 -15.82 -8.73
N CYS A 572 17.25 -16.07 -10.04
CA CYS A 572 16.60 -17.21 -10.66
C CYS A 572 17.63 -17.97 -11.50
N GLU A 573 17.85 -19.23 -11.17
CA GLU A 573 18.87 -20.09 -11.80
C GLU A 573 18.27 -21.44 -12.18
N SER A 574 18.52 -21.92 -13.41
CA SER A 574 18.15 -23.27 -13.80
C SER A 574 19.02 -24.32 -13.14
N LEU A 575 18.38 -25.37 -12.62
CA LEU A 575 19.05 -26.46 -11.93
C LEU A 575 19.41 -27.61 -12.89
N SER A 576 20.66 -28.10 -12.82
CA SER A 576 21.00 -29.39 -13.40
C SER A 576 20.25 -30.53 -12.72
N GLU A 577 20.13 -31.69 -13.41
CA GLU A 577 19.49 -32.88 -12.83
C GLU A 577 20.18 -33.32 -11.52
N GLU A 578 21.51 -33.21 -11.46
CA GLU A 578 22.29 -33.57 -10.29
C GLU A 578 22.02 -32.63 -9.12
N MET A 579 22.04 -31.30 -9.36
CA MET A 579 21.73 -30.32 -8.32
C MET A 579 20.29 -30.46 -7.83
N LEU A 580 19.35 -30.63 -8.72
CA LEU A 580 17.94 -30.86 -8.37
C LEU A 580 17.78 -32.11 -7.49
N ARG A 581 18.48 -33.21 -7.84
CA ARG A 581 18.46 -34.45 -7.07
C ARG A 581 19.09 -34.26 -5.69
N LEU A 582 20.24 -33.58 -5.63
CA LEU A 582 20.91 -33.26 -4.39
C LEU A 582 19.98 -32.48 -3.45
N LEU A 583 19.46 -31.35 -3.91
CA LEU A 583 18.61 -30.49 -3.09
C LEU A 583 17.31 -31.15 -2.66
N LYS A 584 16.66 -31.93 -3.53
CA LYS A 584 15.41 -32.65 -3.19
C LYS A 584 15.59 -33.74 -2.14
N LEU A 585 16.72 -34.43 -2.13
CA LEU A 585 16.97 -35.58 -1.27
C LEU A 585 17.77 -35.25 0.00
N SER A 586 18.37 -34.05 0.08
CA SER A 586 19.11 -33.59 1.25
C SER A 586 18.16 -33.20 2.38
N ASN A 587 17.79 -34.18 3.19
CA ASN A 587 16.86 -34.05 4.31
C ASN A 587 17.53 -34.16 5.69
N GLY A 588 18.86 -34.13 5.73
CA GLY A 588 19.66 -34.28 6.95
C GLY A 588 19.95 -35.72 7.39
N SER A 589 19.40 -36.73 6.71
CA SER A 589 19.59 -38.13 7.08
C SER A 589 20.35 -38.97 6.04
N ILE A 590 20.47 -38.47 4.81
CA ILE A 590 21.09 -39.17 3.67
C ILE A 590 22.33 -38.40 3.23
N SER A 591 23.45 -39.10 3.04
CA SER A 591 24.66 -38.46 2.53
C SER A 591 24.61 -38.24 1.01
N PRO A 592 25.34 -37.30 0.44
CA PRO A 592 25.47 -37.14 -1.00
C PRO A 592 25.93 -38.40 -1.71
N LYS A 593 26.84 -39.18 -1.09
CA LYS A 593 27.29 -40.49 -1.57
C LYS A 593 26.13 -41.45 -1.77
N ASP A 594 25.21 -41.50 -0.83
CA ASP A 594 24.04 -42.38 -0.89
C ASP A 594 22.97 -41.84 -1.85
N ILE A 595 22.82 -40.51 -1.93
CA ILE A 595 21.92 -39.87 -2.89
C ILE A 595 22.30 -40.22 -4.33
N PHE A 596 23.60 -40.20 -4.66
CA PHE A 596 24.05 -40.47 -6.01
C PHE A 596 24.33 -41.97 -6.26
N ALA A 597 24.57 -42.80 -5.23
CA ALA A 597 24.71 -44.24 -5.31
C ALA A 597 25.56 -44.73 -6.50
N GLY A 598 26.67 -44.05 -6.78
CA GLY A 598 27.61 -44.36 -7.88
C GLY A 598 27.22 -43.82 -9.27
N SER A 599 26.15 -43.06 -9.39
CA SER A 599 25.80 -42.38 -10.63
C SER A 599 26.66 -41.12 -10.91
N LEU A 600 27.41 -40.61 -9.91
CA LEU A 600 28.29 -39.45 -10.00
C LEU A 600 29.64 -39.81 -9.37
N SER A 601 30.73 -39.30 -9.93
CA SER A 601 32.06 -39.45 -9.32
C SER A 601 32.16 -38.65 -8.02
N GLN A 602 32.98 -39.08 -7.07
CA GLN A 602 33.14 -38.39 -5.79
C GLN A 602 33.62 -36.95 -6.00
N GLU A 603 34.60 -36.74 -6.90
CA GLU A 603 35.15 -35.42 -7.19
C GLU A 603 34.09 -34.42 -7.65
N ILE A 604 33.31 -34.77 -8.67
CA ILE A 604 32.21 -33.93 -9.17
C ILE A 604 31.11 -33.76 -8.11
N GLY A 605 30.85 -34.80 -7.32
CA GLY A 605 29.87 -34.74 -6.25
C GLY A 605 30.27 -33.81 -5.10
N GLU A 606 31.56 -33.81 -4.73
CA GLU A 606 32.09 -32.89 -3.72
C GLU A 606 32.07 -31.44 -4.20
N GLU A 607 32.43 -31.15 -5.45
CA GLU A 607 32.31 -29.82 -6.06
C GLU A 607 30.84 -29.33 -6.04
N LEU A 608 29.90 -30.21 -6.38
CA LEU A 608 28.48 -29.86 -6.37
C LEU A 608 27.97 -29.53 -4.95
N VAL A 609 28.39 -30.32 -3.95
CA VAL A 609 28.05 -30.08 -2.55
C VAL A 609 28.71 -28.83 -2.01
N GLU A 610 29.99 -28.61 -2.33
CA GLU A 610 30.76 -27.41 -1.97
C GLU A 610 30.06 -26.16 -2.49
N PHE A 611 29.69 -26.15 -3.77
CA PHE A 611 28.91 -25.06 -4.38
C PHE A 611 27.58 -24.85 -3.65
N ALA A 612 26.81 -25.91 -3.40
CA ALA A 612 25.50 -25.80 -2.74
C ALA A 612 25.63 -25.27 -1.29
N ILE A 613 26.71 -25.58 -0.58
CA ILE A 613 27.00 -25.04 0.76
C ILE A 613 27.42 -23.58 0.67
N SER A 614 28.36 -23.24 -0.22
CA SER A 614 28.86 -21.87 -0.39
C SER A 614 27.73 -20.91 -0.78
N GLU A 615 26.74 -21.41 -1.52
CA GLU A 615 25.53 -20.71 -1.88
C GLU A 615 24.45 -20.72 -0.78
N GLY A 616 24.67 -21.36 0.35
CA GLY A 616 23.69 -21.47 1.46
C GLY A 616 22.49 -22.36 1.15
N LEU A 617 22.51 -23.10 0.03
CA LEU A 617 21.43 -24.00 -0.36
C LEU A 617 21.35 -25.24 0.54
N LEU A 618 22.52 -25.68 1.02
CA LEU A 618 22.65 -26.75 1.99
C LEU A 618 23.19 -26.23 3.33
N GLN A 619 22.70 -26.77 4.39
CA GLN A 619 23.11 -26.44 5.76
C GLN A 619 23.33 -27.72 6.58
N PRO A 620 24.19 -27.68 7.61
CA PRO A 620 24.33 -28.81 8.52
C PRO A 620 23.03 -28.98 9.31
N LEU A 621 22.76 -30.21 9.75
CA LEU A 621 21.73 -30.45 10.74
C LEU A 621 21.99 -29.54 11.95
N THR A 622 21.07 -28.62 12.23
CA THR A 622 21.07 -27.91 13.51
C THR A 622 20.75 -28.96 14.57
N GLY A 623 21.81 -29.40 15.27
CA GLY A 623 21.65 -30.29 16.41
C GLY A 623 20.69 -29.66 17.39
N GLY A 624 19.61 -30.35 17.73
CA GLY A 624 18.76 -29.97 18.83
C GLY A 624 19.61 -29.86 20.10
N VAL A 625 19.70 -28.63 20.62
CA VAL A 625 20.15 -28.38 22.00
C VAL A 625 18.93 -28.27 22.87
#